data_c2f0456d2e4e6dae0d0043f8289e17c1
#
_entry.id   c2f0456d2e4e6dae0d0043f8289e17c1
#
_cell.length_a   1.000
_cell.length_b   1.000
_cell.length_c   1.000
_cell.angle_alpha   90.00
_cell.angle_beta   90.00
_cell.angle_gamma   90.00
#
_symmetry.space_group_name_H-M   'P 1'
#
loop_
_entity.id
_entity.type
_entity.pdbx_description
1 polymer ?
#
loop_
_entity_poly.entity_id
_entity_poly.type
_entity_poly.pdbx_seq_one_letter_code
_entity_poly.pdbx_strand_id
1 'polypeptide(L)'
;MLRLLLAVLHTVFSRVDGNGVLAPFEEPRDALQRWGELWQLGHFPEQPIRDYLDKWQDRFWLFHPERPFWQVPEAKIGSPFGAKKLNGEVFESENKTSLFSACAGTGKESMDYPQAARWLVSLNNNDDAAATKKAKDRPLPSMGPGWLGRIGVIYVKGSNLFETLMRNLMFLQDGGELWEPDVPCWELE
;
A
#
# COMPACT_ATOMS: atom_id res chain seq x y z
N MET A 1 -0.50 0.65 4.87
CA MET A 1 -0.08 2.00 4.43
C MET A 1 1.43 2.18 4.41
N LEU A 2 2.19 1.93 5.52
CA LEU A 2 3.64 2.17 5.55
C LEU A 2 4.38 1.56 4.34
N ARG A 3 4.14 0.29 4.02
CA ARG A 3 4.77 -0.37 2.86
C ARG A 3 4.41 0.27 1.51
N LEU A 4 3.18 0.76 1.34
CA LEU A 4 2.80 1.46 0.12
C LEU A 4 3.59 2.78 -0.03
N LEU A 5 3.71 3.54 1.06
CA LEU A 5 4.53 4.75 1.07
C LEU A 5 5.99 4.43 0.77
N LEU A 6 6.53 3.38 1.39
CA LEU A 6 7.90 2.93 1.13
C LEU A 6 8.10 2.49 -0.32
N ALA A 7 7.14 1.80 -0.93
CA ALA A 7 7.22 1.41 -2.33
C ALA A 7 7.27 2.63 -3.26
N VAL A 8 6.44 3.65 -3.01
CA VAL A 8 6.48 4.92 -3.77
C VAL A 8 7.85 5.60 -3.60
N LEU A 9 8.31 5.77 -2.36
CA LEU A 9 9.58 6.43 -2.07
C LEU A 9 10.77 5.68 -2.67
N HIS A 10 10.79 4.35 -2.54
CA HIS A 10 11.82 3.51 -3.15
C HIS A 10 11.84 3.69 -4.66
N THR A 11 10.69 3.60 -5.32
CA THR A 11 10.59 3.75 -6.77
C THR A 11 11.03 5.13 -7.25
N VAL A 12 10.64 6.19 -6.55
CA VAL A 12 11.04 7.55 -6.90
C VAL A 12 12.55 7.73 -6.73
N PHE A 13 13.04 7.52 -5.51
CA PHE A 13 14.41 7.89 -5.16
C PHE A 13 15.47 6.86 -5.56
N SER A 14 15.09 5.71 -6.07
CA SER A 14 16.03 4.82 -6.78
C SER A 14 16.28 5.26 -8.23
N ARG A 15 15.42 6.12 -8.79
CA ARG A 15 15.46 6.55 -10.20
C ARG A 15 15.89 8.00 -10.40
N VAL A 16 15.54 8.89 -9.44
CA VAL A 16 15.86 10.30 -9.53
C VAL A 16 16.52 10.81 -8.24
N ASP A 17 17.24 11.91 -8.35
CA ASP A 17 17.83 12.61 -7.20
C ASP A 17 16.77 13.47 -6.44
N GLY A 18 17.21 14.18 -5.40
CA GLY A 18 16.34 15.06 -4.63
C GLY A 18 15.76 16.25 -5.42
N ASN A 19 16.31 16.55 -6.60
CA ASN A 19 15.84 17.60 -7.49
C ASN A 19 14.94 17.06 -8.62
N GLY A 20 14.73 15.73 -8.68
CA GLY A 20 13.97 15.08 -9.73
C GLY A 20 14.75 14.80 -11.01
N VAL A 21 16.07 14.96 -11.00
CA VAL A 21 16.93 14.66 -12.15
C VAL A 21 17.16 13.14 -12.19
N LEU A 22 17.06 12.57 -13.39
CA LEU A 22 17.29 11.14 -13.62
C LEU A 22 18.72 10.77 -13.18
N ALA A 23 18.83 9.93 -12.18
CA ALA A 23 20.07 9.47 -11.58
C ALA A 23 19.85 8.09 -10.91
N PRO A 24 19.61 7.03 -11.71
CA PRO A 24 19.47 5.67 -11.19
C PRO A 24 20.78 5.22 -10.53
N PHE A 25 20.69 4.29 -9.60
CA PHE A 25 21.85 3.71 -8.95
C PHE A 25 22.63 2.83 -9.94
N GLU A 26 23.92 3.04 -10.05
CA GLU A 26 24.85 2.20 -10.82
C GLU A 26 25.64 1.27 -9.88
N GLU A 27 25.93 1.76 -8.67
CA GLU A 27 26.66 1.01 -7.65
C GLU A 27 26.03 1.20 -6.24
N PRO A 28 26.32 0.31 -5.28
CA PRO A 28 25.80 0.41 -3.91
C PRO A 28 26.10 1.74 -3.21
N ARG A 29 27.21 2.40 -3.56
CA ARG A 29 27.58 3.69 -3.02
C ARG A 29 26.57 4.78 -3.34
N ASP A 30 26.01 4.77 -4.55
CA ASP A 30 25.01 5.76 -4.99
C ASP A 30 23.75 5.67 -4.12
N ALA A 31 23.34 4.44 -3.81
CA ALA A 31 22.20 4.17 -2.94
C ALA A 31 22.43 4.68 -1.51
N LEU A 32 23.61 4.46 -0.95
CA LEU A 32 23.98 4.96 0.38
C LEU A 32 24.08 6.48 0.41
N GLN A 33 24.66 7.08 -0.62
CA GLN A 33 24.76 8.54 -0.74
C GLN A 33 23.35 9.15 -0.83
N ARG A 34 22.47 8.64 -1.69
CA ARG A 34 21.09 9.10 -1.83
C ARG A 34 20.33 9.01 -0.51
N TRP A 35 20.46 7.89 0.19
CA TRP A 35 19.84 7.72 1.50
C TRP A 35 20.35 8.76 2.50
N GLY A 36 21.67 9.02 2.53
CA GLY A 36 22.30 10.03 3.38
C GLY A 36 21.84 11.46 3.07
N GLU A 37 21.74 11.79 1.79
CA GLU A 37 21.24 13.10 1.33
C GLU A 37 19.79 13.34 1.77
N LEU A 38 18.91 12.37 1.57
CA LEU A 38 17.51 12.43 2.01
C LEU A 38 17.42 12.56 3.54
N TRP A 39 18.25 11.81 4.28
CA TRP A 39 18.28 11.90 5.74
C TRP A 39 18.69 13.29 6.22
N GLN A 40 19.71 13.90 5.61
CA GLN A 40 20.21 15.24 5.97
C GLN A 40 19.18 16.34 5.69
N LEU A 41 18.35 16.20 4.65
CA LEU A 41 17.27 17.14 4.35
C LEU A 41 16.23 17.20 5.47
N GLY A 42 16.02 16.12 6.23
CA GLY A 42 15.00 16.03 7.28
C GLY A 42 13.55 15.97 6.77
N HIS A 43 13.34 15.91 5.47
CA HIS A 43 12.05 15.75 4.80
C HIS A 43 12.26 15.16 3.40
N PHE A 44 11.21 14.57 2.83
CA PHE A 44 11.26 14.13 1.43
C PHE A 44 11.02 15.30 0.48
N PRO A 45 11.81 15.44 -0.58
CA PRO A 45 11.55 16.37 -1.66
C PRO A 45 10.16 16.13 -2.27
N GLU A 46 9.32 17.15 -2.26
CA GLU A 46 7.92 17.02 -2.67
C GLU A 46 7.78 16.84 -4.19
N GLN A 47 8.54 17.61 -4.98
CA GLN A 47 8.34 17.65 -6.43
C GLN A 47 8.56 16.31 -7.13
N PRO A 48 9.64 15.56 -6.88
CA PRO A 48 9.86 14.24 -7.49
C PRO A 48 8.74 13.24 -7.18
N ILE A 49 8.22 13.29 -5.94
CA ILE A 49 7.12 12.42 -5.52
C ILE A 49 5.83 12.83 -6.23
N ARG A 50 5.54 14.13 -6.32
CA ARG A 50 4.36 14.66 -7.00
C ARG A 50 4.38 14.30 -8.48
N ASP A 51 5.48 14.55 -9.18
CA ASP A 51 5.63 14.23 -10.60
C ASP A 51 5.40 12.74 -10.88
N TYR A 52 5.93 11.89 -10.00
CA TYR A 52 5.70 10.45 -10.09
C TYR A 52 4.24 10.07 -9.87
N LEU A 53 3.60 10.59 -8.84
CA LEU A 53 2.20 10.29 -8.51
C LEU A 53 1.24 10.86 -9.57
N ASP A 54 1.52 12.03 -10.13
CA ASP A 54 0.73 12.63 -11.20
C ASP A 54 0.80 11.80 -12.49
N LYS A 55 1.99 11.24 -12.78
CA LYS A 55 2.16 10.31 -13.91
C LYS A 55 1.28 9.05 -13.78
N TRP A 56 1.11 8.55 -12.57
CA TRP A 56 0.39 7.31 -12.30
C TRP A 56 -0.96 7.52 -11.60
N GLN A 57 -1.51 8.74 -11.61
CA GLN A 57 -2.71 9.09 -10.84
C GLN A 57 -3.93 8.21 -11.14
N ASP A 58 -4.07 7.75 -12.37
CA ASP A 58 -5.14 6.85 -12.79
C ASP A 58 -5.11 5.51 -12.06
N ARG A 59 -3.91 5.03 -11.70
CA ARG A 59 -3.69 3.78 -10.95
C ARG A 59 -4.05 3.90 -9.46
N PHE A 60 -4.11 5.12 -8.95
CA PHE A 60 -4.51 5.42 -7.57
C PHE A 60 -5.96 5.88 -7.45
N TRP A 61 -6.72 5.86 -8.54
CA TRP A 61 -8.12 6.23 -8.53
C TRP A 61 -9.00 5.07 -8.02
N LEU A 62 -9.65 5.27 -6.87
CA LEU A 62 -10.42 4.26 -6.14
C LEU A 62 -11.61 3.68 -6.96
N PHE A 63 -12.20 4.48 -7.82
CA PHE A 63 -13.36 4.13 -8.65
C PHE A 63 -13.07 4.15 -10.14
N HIS A 64 -11.81 3.90 -10.54
CA HIS A 64 -11.49 3.79 -11.95
C HIS A 64 -12.35 2.66 -12.58
N PRO A 65 -12.97 2.89 -13.75
CA PRO A 65 -13.93 1.95 -14.33
C PRO A 65 -13.32 0.59 -14.70
N GLU A 66 -12.05 0.59 -15.12
CA GLU A 66 -11.34 -0.60 -15.60
C GLU A 66 -10.29 -1.11 -14.62
N ARG A 67 -9.61 -0.19 -13.92
CA ARG A 67 -8.44 -0.48 -13.08
C ARG A 67 -8.56 0.20 -11.71
N PRO A 68 -9.60 -0.11 -10.92
CA PRO A 68 -9.80 0.55 -9.63
C PRO A 68 -8.68 0.19 -8.66
N PHE A 69 -8.21 1.18 -7.92
CA PHE A 69 -7.12 1.03 -6.95
C PHE A 69 -7.32 -0.15 -6.00
N TRP A 70 -6.38 -1.09 -5.98
CA TRP A 70 -6.39 -2.31 -5.15
C TRP A 70 -7.64 -3.18 -5.27
N GLN A 71 -8.33 -3.12 -6.37
CA GLN A 71 -9.56 -3.89 -6.63
C GLN A 71 -9.44 -4.64 -7.95
N VAL A 72 -10.12 -5.76 -8.02
CA VAL A 72 -10.23 -6.58 -9.23
C VAL A 72 -11.66 -6.49 -9.75
N PRO A 73 -11.91 -5.89 -10.92
CA PRO A 73 -13.28 -5.70 -11.44
C PRO A 73 -14.08 -6.99 -11.56
N GLU A 74 -13.42 -8.11 -11.88
CA GLU A 74 -14.03 -9.44 -12.00
C GLU A 74 -14.56 -9.99 -10.67
N ALA A 75 -14.12 -9.44 -9.54
CA ALA A 75 -14.59 -9.83 -8.21
C ALA A 75 -16.03 -9.38 -7.91
N LYS A 76 -16.67 -8.60 -8.80
CA LYS A 76 -18.09 -8.20 -8.71
C LYS A 76 -19.09 -9.36 -8.61
N ILE A 77 -18.67 -10.57 -8.93
CA ILE A 77 -19.47 -11.80 -8.75
C ILE A 77 -19.69 -12.19 -7.28
N GLY A 78 -18.92 -11.62 -6.36
CA GLY A 78 -19.05 -11.84 -4.93
C GLY A 78 -20.33 -11.24 -4.33
N SER A 79 -20.59 -11.51 -3.07
CA SER A 79 -21.67 -10.84 -2.33
C SER A 79 -21.25 -9.40 -2.02
N PRO A 80 -22.12 -8.40 -2.22
CA PRO A 80 -21.82 -7.03 -1.85
C PRO A 80 -21.75 -6.90 -0.33
N PHE A 81 -20.82 -6.09 0.15
CA PHE A 81 -20.68 -5.75 1.55
C PHE A 81 -20.86 -4.25 1.76
N GLY A 82 -21.48 -3.87 2.87
CA GLY A 82 -21.51 -2.49 3.31
C GLY A 82 -20.22 -2.02 3.98
N ALA A 83 -20.14 -0.72 4.24
CA ALA A 83 -19.02 -0.09 4.91
C ALA A 83 -18.65 -0.72 6.26
N LYS A 84 -19.61 -1.22 7.00
CA LYS A 84 -19.42 -1.91 8.29
C LYS A 84 -18.45 -3.08 8.20
N LYS A 85 -18.46 -3.81 7.09
CA LYS A 85 -17.56 -4.95 6.91
C LYS A 85 -16.17 -4.48 6.47
N LEU A 86 -16.11 -3.45 5.65
CA LEU A 86 -14.84 -2.89 5.21
C LEU A 86 -14.05 -2.27 6.37
N ASN A 87 -14.73 -1.55 7.28
CA ASN A 87 -14.09 -0.84 8.39
C ASN A 87 -13.89 -1.68 9.67
N GLY A 88 -14.14 -2.99 9.60
CA GLY A 88 -13.94 -3.89 10.74
C GLY A 88 -15.01 -3.84 11.82
N GLU A 89 -16.13 -3.17 11.61
CA GLU A 89 -17.25 -3.15 12.57
C GLU A 89 -17.99 -4.50 12.61
N VAL A 90 -17.92 -5.27 11.53
CA VAL A 90 -18.52 -6.61 11.42
C VAL A 90 -17.47 -7.60 10.93
N PHE A 91 -16.93 -8.39 11.84
CA PHE A 91 -15.82 -9.31 11.49
C PHE A 91 -16.27 -10.54 10.68
N GLU A 92 -17.32 -11.22 11.11
CA GLU A 92 -17.74 -12.48 10.46
C GLU A 92 -19.15 -12.43 9.85
N SER A 93 -20.09 -11.80 10.55
CA SER A 93 -21.47 -11.68 10.09
C SER A 93 -22.12 -10.45 10.71
N GLU A 94 -23.24 -10.01 10.11
CA GLU A 94 -24.01 -8.89 10.62
C GLU A 94 -24.56 -9.13 12.04
N ASN A 95 -24.60 -10.39 12.47
CA ASN A 95 -25.04 -10.76 13.80
C ASN A 95 -23.95 -10.68 14.87
N LYS A 96 -22.68 -10.49 14.47
CA LYS A 96 -21.53 -10.38 15.38
C LYS A 96 -20.96 -8.98 15.32
N THR A 97 -21.69 -8.03 15.84
CA THR A 97 -21.22 -6.63 15.98
C THR A 97 -20.21 -6.51 17.09
N SER A 98 -19.20 -5.66 16.90
CA SER A 98 -18.26 -5.33 17.94
C SER A 98 -18.97 -4.71 19.17
N LEU A 99 -18.63 -5.17 20.37
CA LEU A 99 -19.13 -4.61 21.62
C LEU A 99 -18.76 -3.12 21.76
N PHE A 100 -17.59 -2.75 21.25
CA PHE A 100 -17.09 -1.40 21.22
C PHE A 100 -16.79 -0.99 19.78
N SER A 101 -17.54 -0.04 19.27
CA SER A 101 -17.37 0.49 17.93
C SER A 101 -16.53 1.77 17.98
N ALA A 102 -15.55 1.88 17.10
CA ALA A 102 -14.81 3.10 16.91
C ALA A 102 -15.61 4.16 16.13
N CYS A 103 -16.70 3.75 15.47
CA CYS A 103 -17.57 4.61 14.68
C CYS A 103 -18.94 4.75 15.36
N ALA A 104 -19.54 5.93 15.30
CA ALA A 104 -20.87 6.21 15.83
C ALA A 104 -21.84 6.66 14.72
N GLY A 105 -23.12 6.36 14.88
CA GLY A 105 -24.18 6.80 13.98
C GLY A 105 -23.93 6.43 12.52
N THR A 106 -24.05 7.38 11.61
CA THR A 106 -23.84 7.18 10.16
C THR A 106 -22.41 6.79 9.80
N GLY A 107 -21.42 7.07 10.64
CA GLY A 107 -20.04 6.65 10.42
C GLY A 107 -19.83 5.14 10.40
N LYS A 108 -20.82 4.35 10.83
CA LYS A 108 -20.81 2.90 10.68
C LYS A 108 -21.17 2.42 9.27
N GLU A 109 -21.92 3.21 8.53
CA GLU A 109 -22.52 2.83 7.25
C GLU A 109 -21.88 3.55 6.06
N SER A 110 -21.07 4.56 6.32
CA SER A 110 -20.36 5.34 5.32
C SER A 110 -18.95 5.66 5.78
N MET A 111 -18.06 5.91 4.84
CA MET A 111 -16.70 6.36 5.08
C MET A 111 -16.25 7.29 3.96
N ASP A 112 -15.31 8.18 4.24
CA ASP A 112 -14.68 9.00 3.22
C ASP A 112 -13.73 8.18 2.32
N TYR A 113 -13.38 8.72 1.15
CA TYR A 113 -12.52 8.02 0.18
C TYR A 113 -11.12 7.72 0.72
N PRO A 114 -10.43 8.64 1.42
CA PRO A 114 -9.15 8.34 2.04
C PRO A 114 -9.24 7.22 3.09
N GLN A 115 -10.31 7.17 3.85
CA GLN A 115 -10.56 6.12 4.82
C GLN A 115 -10.82 4.78 4.12
N ALA A 116 -11.65 4.78 3.08
CA ALA A 116 -11.94 3.59 2.28
C ALA A 116 -10.67 3.02 1.64
N ALA A 117 -9.81 3.86 1.07
CA ALA A 117 -8.54 3.43 0.50
C ALA A 117 -7.62 2.77 1.55
N ARG A 118 -7.52 3.36 2.74
CA ARG A 118 -6.71 2.77 3.84
C ARG A 118 -7.23 1.42 4.30
N TRP A 119 -8.55 1.28 4.46
CA TRP A 119 -9.17 0.01 4.81
C TRP A 119 -9.02 -1.03 3.73
N LEU A 120 -9.18 -0.66 2.46
CA LEU A 120 -9.00 -1.56 1.33
C LEU A 120 -7.58 -2.13 1.28
N VAL A 121 -6.56 -1.29 1.46
CA VAL A 121 -5.16 -1.74 1.56
C VAL A 121 -4.96 -2.65 2.78
N SER A 122 -5.60 -2.36 3.91
CA SER A 122 -5.51 -3.20 5.10
C SER A 122 -6.16 -4.58 4.88
N LEU A 123 -7.34 -4.63 4.31
CA LEU A 123 -8.04 -5.87 4.00
C LEU A 123 -7.24 -6.76 3.06
N ASN A 124 -6.77 -6.22 1.94
CA ASN A 124 -6.01 -7.00 0.97
C ASN A 124 -4.72 -7.61 1.55
N ASN A 125 -4.17 -7.03 2.60
CA ASN A 125 -2.92 -7.48 3.19
C ASN A 125 -3.09 -8.34 4.45
N ASN A 126 -4.13 -8.11 5.24
CA ASN A 126 -4.22 -8.65 6.59
C ASN A 126 -5.49 -9.48 6.85
N ASP A 127 -6.55 -9.27 6.08
CA ASP A 127 -7.82 -9.94 6.36
C ASP A 127 -7.85 -11.35 5.80
N ASP A 128 -8.51 -12.24 6.53
CA ASP A 128 -8.83 -13.58 6.05
C ASP A 128 -10.06 -13.49 5.15
N ALA A 129 -9.82 -13.38 3.87
CA ALA A 129 -10.88 -13.42 2.89
C ALA A 129 -11.46 -14.83 2.78
N ALA A 130 -12.34 -15.19 3.70
CA ALA A 130 -13.17 -16.40 3.62
C ALA A 130 -14.19 -16.26 2.47
N ALA A 131 -13.71 -16.16 1.24
CA ALA A 131 -14.57 -16.10 0.07
C ALA A 131 -15.16 -17.48 -0.19
N THR A 132 -16.45 -17.60 0.03
CA THR A 132 -17.21 -18.85 -0.15
C THR A 132 -17.80 -19.05 -1.54
N LYS A 133 -17.74 -18.03 -2.41
CA LYS A 133 -18.31 -18.10 -3.76
C LYS A 133 -17.22 -18.30 -4.82
N LYS A 134 -17.40 -19.35 -5.63
CA LYS A 134 -16.59 -19.61 -6.81
C LYS A 134 -17.02 -18.73 -7.98
N ALA A 135 -16.09 -18.14 -8.70
CA ALA A 135 -16.31 -17.75 -10.08
C ALA A 135 -16.46 -19.02 -10.93
N LYS A 136 -17.39 -19.00 -11.90
CA LYS A 136 -17.84 -20.16 -12.65
C LYS A 136 -16.69 -20.96 -13.32
N ASP A 137 -15.58 -20.31 -13.61
CA ASP A 137 -14.45 -20.86 -14.35
C ASP A 137 -13.08 -20.61 -13.67
N ARG A 138 -13.07 -20.27 -12.38
CA ARG A 138 -11.83 -20.05 -11.64
C ARG A 138 -11.71 -20.99 -10.45
N PRO A 139 -10.48 -21.41 -10.09
CA PRO A 139 -10.26 -22.15 -8.87
C PRO A 139 -10.80 -21.36 -7.66
N LEU A 140 -11.03 -22.06 -6.55
CA LEU A 140 -11.39 -21.41 -5.29
C LEU A 140 -10.44 -20.23 -5.05
N PRO A 141 -10.98 -19.04 -4.71
CA PRO A 141 -10.13 -17.93 -4.32
C PRO A 141 -9.21 -18.39 -3.19
N SER A 142 -8.02 -17.83 -3.15
CA SER A 142 -7.08 -18.10 -2.08
C SER A 142 -7.78 -17.90 -0.74
N MET A 143 -7.75 -18.92 0.08
CA MET A 143 -8.21 -18.81 1.46
C MET A 143 -7.07 -18.37 2.33
N GLY A 144 -7.30 -17.38 3.15
CA GLY A 144 -6.37 -16.88 4.13
C GLY A 144 -5.91 -15.45 3.88
N PRO A 145 -5.34 -14.85 4.90
CA PRO A 145 -4.87 -13.47 4.87
C PRO A 145 -3.75 -13.30 3.85
N GLY A 146 -3.59 -12.07 3.38
CA GLY A 146 -2.43 -11.68 2.58
C GLY A 146 -1.12 -11.86 3.34
N TRP A 147 -0.01 -11.59 2.68
CA TRP A 147 1.33 -11.82 3.22
C TRP A 147 1.54 -11.23 4.62
N LEU A 148 1.06 -10.01 4.87
CA LEU A 148 1.24 -9.33 6.16
C LEU A 148 0.42 -9.97 7.28
N GLY A 149 -0.74 -10.54 6.97
CA GLY A 149 -1.54 -11.26 7.95
C GLY A 149 -0.93 -12.59 8.37
N ARG A 150 -0.07 -13.18 7.52
CA ARG A 150 0.61 -14.46 7.82
C ARG A 150 1.92 -14.29 8.56
N ILE A 151 2.75 -13.34 8.16
CA ILE A 151 4.10 -13.19 8.68
C ILE A 151 4.24 -12.00 9.63
N GLY A 152 3.23 -11.13 9.71
CA GLY A 152 3.32 -9.89 10.45
C GLY A 152 4.22 -8.85 9.79
N VAL A 153 4.44 -7.75 10.46
CA VAL A 153 5.31 -6.66 10.01
C VAL A 153 6.24 -6.25 11.13
N ILE A 154 7.53 -6.32 10.85
CA ILE A 154 8.56 -5.71 11.70
C ILE A 154 9.00 -4.43 11.02
N TYR A 155 9.00 -3.32 11.73
CA TYR A 155 9.51 -2.04 11.24
C TYR A 155 10.19 -1.24 12.34
N VAL A 156 11.12 -0.38 11.97
CA VAL A 156 11.83 0.49 12.90
C VAL A 156 11.06 1.80 13.04
N LYS A 157 10.58 2.10 14.23
CA LYS A 157 9.88 3.36 14.52
C LYS A 157 10.88 4.50 14.71
N GLY A 158 10.62 5.64 14.07
CA GLY A 158 11.26 6.92 14.32
C GLY A 158 10.44 7.84 15.21
N SER A 159 10.93 9.03 15.46
CA SER A 159 10.25 10.06 16.26
C SER A 159 9.06 10.68 15.52
N ASN A 160 9.08 10.64 14.22
CA ASN A 160 8.02 11.12 13.31
C ASN A 160 7.87 10.20 12.09
N LEU A 161 6.96 10.55 11.18
CA LEU A 161 6.70 9.75 9.99
C LEU A 161 7.91 9.72 9.04
N PHE A 162 8.58 10.85 8.84
CA PHE A 162 9.77 10.93 7.99
C PHE A 162 10.87 9.98 8.47
N GLU A 163 11.25 10.06 9.75
CA GLU A 163 12.25 9.17 10.33
C GLU A 163 11.82 7.70 10.26
N THR A 164 10.54 7.42 10.50
CA THR A 164 10.01 6.05 10.40
C THR A 164 10.15 5.53 8.97
N LEU A 165 9.80 6.32 7.97
CA LEU A 165 9.95 5.94 6.57
C LEU A 165 11.42 5.77 6.20
N MET A 166 12.28 6.72 6.53
CA MET A 166 13.71 6.65 6.23
C MET A 166 14.40 5.43 6.84
N ARG A 167 14.08 5.08 8.10
CA ARG A 167 14.66 3.91 8.79
C ARG A 167 14.23 2.57 8.18
N ASN A 168 13.18 2.56 7.37
CA ASN A 168 12.67 1.37 6.68
C ASN A 168 12.82 1.47 5.14
N LEU A 169 13.38 2.56 4.63
CA LEU A 169 13.67 2.73 3.21
C LEU A 169 15.02 2.09 2.89
N MET A 170 14.97 0.90 2.34
CA MET A 170 16.13 0.08 2.02
C MET A 170 16.40 0.10 0.53
N PHE A 171 17.43 0.80 0.09
CA PHE A 171 17.88 0.83 -1.30
C PHE A 171 18.86 -0.31 -1.65
N LEU A 172 19.35 -1.03 -0.63
CA LEU A 172 20.24 -2.18 -0.80
C LEU A 172 19.61 -3.44 -0.22
N GLN A 173 19.98 -4.56 -0.81
CA GLN A 173 19.68 -5.90 -0.29
C GLN A 173 20.51 -6.21 0.95
N ASP A 174 20.15 -7.31 1.61
CA ASP A 174 20.99 -7.96 2.60
C ASP A 174 22.33 -8.37 1.95
N GLY A 175 23.44 -7.92 2.55
CA GLY A 175 24.77 -8.08 1.92
C GLY A 175 25.28 -6.82 1.19
N GLY A 176 24.49 -5.78 1.04
CA GLY A 176 24.91 -4.48 0.50
C GLY A 176 24.91 -4.38 -1.03
N GLU A 177 24.25 -5.30 -1.70
CA GLU A 177 24.07 -5.28 -3.15
C GLU A 177 22.85 -4.43 -3.55
N LEU A 178 22.84 -3.90 -4.77
CA LEU A 178 21.66 -3.25 -5.32
C LEU A 178 20.54 -4.27 -5.54
N TRP A 179 19.29 -3.82 -5.36
CA TRP A 179 18.16 -4.57 -5.83
C TRP A 179 18.20 -4.68 -7.35
N GLU A 180 17.80 -5.83 -7.86
CA GLU A 180 17.49 -5.91 -9.29
C GLU A 180 16.38 -4.89 -9.64
N PRO A 181 16.33 -4.40 -10.89
CA PRO A 181 15.30 -3.48 -11.31
C PRO A 181 13.92 -4.05 -11.01
N ASP A 182 13.22 -3.45 -10.07
CA ASP A 182 11.87 -3.82 -9.67
C ASP A 182 10.87 -2.77 -10.16
N VAL A 183 9.70 -3.25 -10.56
CA VAL A 183 8.62 -2.41 -11.06
C VAL A 183 7.41 -2.62 -10.17
N PRO A 184 6.91 -1.56 -9.52
CA PRO A 184 5.72 -1.70 -8.68
C PRO A 184 4.50 -2.09 -9.51
N CYS A 185 3.58 -2.84 -8.89
CA CYS A 185 2.44 -3.44 -9.58
C CYS A 185 1.54 -2.44 -10.32
N TRP A 186 1.52 -1.17 -9.92
CA TRP A 186 0.76 -0.13 -10.62
C TRP A 186 1.43 0.38 -11.90
N GLU A 187 2.70 0.08 -12.14
CA GLU A 187 3.40 0.37 -13.39
C GLU A 187 3.26 -0.76 -14.42
N LEU A 188 2.77 -1.92 -14.00
CA LEU A 188 2.50 -3.05 -14.89
C LEU A 188 1.21 -2.80 -15.69
N GLU A 189 1.18 -3.28 -16.94
CA GLU A 189 0.02 -3.20 -17.84
C GLU A 189 -1.14 -4.12 -17.40
#